data_ae136e5d1830a9a8806fe1614b57b0c8
#
_entry.id   ae136e5d1830a9a8806fe1614b57b0c8
#
_cell.length_a   1.000
_cell.length_b   1.000
_cell.length_c   1.000
_cell.angle_alpha   90.00
_cell.angle_beta   90.00
_cell.angle_gamma   90.00
#
_symmetry.space_group_name_H-M   'P 1'
#
loop_
_entity.id
_entity.type
_entity.pdbx_description
1 polymer ?
#
loop_
_entity_poly.entity_id
_entity_poly.type
_entity_poly.pdbx_seq_one_letter_code
_entity_poly.pdbx_strand_id
1 'polypeptide(L)'
;MSRHKTAIHWFRRDLRLSDNQALWNATQNADKVLPVYVSSDWEGNHSWTGPGRQAFLCGCLDSLSKNIANAGGRLIFRRGDAVEELEKLINEVEADAVYVNRDPDPHGKTTEKRLRELCRGMGIEFHDFQDVVLHEPDEVLTGSGNPYKVYTPYSNNWLDQDKPELVNTVRTIHTPTTVREGSLPMVEDWGMSCEDELIYQPGEKAARKRLKMAVKNVIGNYAEMRNDPAADATSHLGADLRYGTLSPREVFHRAEEARQASRSATNRNSIHTFQKQLAWREFFMSVLHHYPEVLETDFNPDWRGLEWDDPGKDDRFEKWKEGRTGFPIVDAGMRQLRETGYMHNRVRMITAMFLTKDLHVYWRHGEGHFMRYLLDGEIANNNGGWQWSSGTGADAAPYFRIQNPWAQTGRWDPGGEYIKRWVPELEKVEPKRFQKPPEDGEKLCADYVAPIVDHAAEREETLARFKKHKEG
;
A
#
# COMPACT_ATOMS: atom_id res chain seq x y z
N MET A 1 4.57 19.97 35.27
CA MET A 1 5.83 19.21 35.31
C MET A 1 5.67 18.03 34.39
N SER A 2 6.66 17.73 33.58
CA SER A 2 6.67 16.54 32.72
C SER A 2 6.62 15.29 33.61
N ARG A 3 5.99 14.22 33.09
CA ARG A 3 5.87 12.94 33.78
C ARG A 3 7.18 12.16 33.72
N HIS A 4 7.92 12.33 32.62
CA HIS A 4 9.16 11.61 32.32
C HIS A 4 10.33 12.56 32.11
N LYS A 5 11.54 12.14 32.49
CA LYS A 5 12.77 12.88 32.17
C LYS A 5 13.16 12.63 30.73
N THR A 6 13.14 11.38 30.30
CA THR A 6 13.51 10.95 28.95
C THR A 6 12.52 9.92 28.43
N ALA A 7 11.98 10.16 27.24
CA ALA A 7 11.17 9.19 26.52
C ALA A 7 11.81 8.83 25.17
N ILE A 8 11.59 7.61 24.72
CA ILE A 8 11.92 7.18 23.36
C ILE A 8 10.65 7.24 22.53
N HIS A 9 10.70 7.85 21.34
CA HIS A 9 9.69 7.66 20.31
C HIS A 9 10.26 6.83 19.17
N TRP A 10 9.70 5.64 18.95
CA TRP A 10 10.12 4.75 17.89
C TRP A 10 9.26 4.91 16.65
N PHE A 11 9.84 5.53 15.60
CA PHE A 11 9.22 5.67 14.27
C PHE A 11 9.22 4.34 13.51
N ARG A 12 8.11 4.10 12.79
CA ARG A 12 7.95 2.94 11.89
C ARG A 12 7.26 3.35 10.59
N ARG A 13 5.94 3.37 10.58
CA ARG A 13 5.07 3.76 9.45
C ARG A 13 4.42 5.13 9.70
N ASP A 14 5.14 6.01 10.29
CA ASP A 14 4.67 7.32 10.77
C ASP A 14 5.73 8.42 10.60
N LEU A 15 6.43 8.40 9.43
CA LEU A 15 7.64 9.20 9.16
C LEU A 15 7.32 10.70 8.96
N ARG A 16 6.73 11.33 9.99
CA ARG A 16 6.29 12.72 9.97
C ARG A 16 6.26 13.35 11.38
N LEU A 17 6.20 14.70 11.43
CA LEU A 17 6.01 15.46 12.66
C LEU A 17 4.57 15.98 12.82
N SER A 18 3.82 16.12 11.73
CA SER A 18 2.44 16.58 11.75
C SER A 18 1.49 15.44 12.06
N ASP A 19 0.55 15.66 12.97
CA ASP A 19 -0.46 14.67 13.34
C ASP A 19 0.12 13.29 13.67
N ASN A 20 1.25 13.23 14.38
CA ASN A 20 1.86 12.01 14.89
C ASN A 20 1.49 11.86 16.37
N GLN A 21 0.57 10.93 16.66
CA GLN A 21 -0.04 10.78 17.99
C GLN A 21 1.01 10.43 19.06
N ALA A 22 1.85 9.45 18.82
CA ALA A 22 2.85 9.00 19.76
C ALA A 22 3.94 10.06 20.00
N LEU A 23 4.45 10.68 18.93
CA LEU A 23 5.45 11.74 19.05
C LEU A 23 4.92 12.96 19.79
N TRP A 24 3.69 13.39 19.45
CA TRP A 24 3.05 14.51 20.12
C TRP A 24 2.89 14.23 21.61
N ASN A 25 2.36 13.07 21.99
CA ASN A 25 2.21 12.68 23.39
C ASN A 25 3.56 12.57 24.12
N ALA A 26 4.59 12.01 23.47
CA ALA A 26 5.94 11.97 24.04
C ALA A 26 6.45 13.38 24.38
N THR A 27 6.31 14.34 23.46
CA THR A 27 6.77 15.72 23.67
C THR A 27 5.95 16.51 24.70
N GLN A 28 4.71 16.10 24.99
CA GLN A 28 3.89 16.71 26.05
C GLN A 28 4.19 16.13 27.44
N ASN A 29 4.73 14.91 27.50
CA ASN A 29 4.88 14.17 28.75
C ASN A 29 6.34 13.95 29.18
N ALA A 30 7.33 14.28 28.35
CA ALA A 30 8.74 14.12 28.66
C ALA A 30 9.54 15.41 28.46
N ASP A 31 10.57 15.61 29.30
CA ASP A 31 11.51 16.75 29.16
C ASP A 31 12.40 16.57 27.91
N LYS A 32 12.78 15.33 27.62
CA LYS A 32 13.59 14.96 26.45
C LYS A 32 12.93 13.81 25.71
N VAL A 33 12.95 13.87 24.38
CA VAL A 33 12.46 12.79 23.51
C VAL A 33 13.60 12.35 22.59
N LEU A 34 13.85 11.05 22.55
CA LEU A 34 14.78 10.41 21.62
C LEU A 34 13.98 9.86 20.42
N PRO A 35 13.97 10.56 19.28
CA PRO A 35 13.37 10.03 18.04
C PRO A 35 14.26 8.93 17.47
N VAL A 36 13.71 7.73 17.29
CA VAL A 36 14.46 6.54 16.85
C VAL A 36 13.81 5.91 15.64
N TYR A 37 14.60 5.51 14.66
CA TYR A 37 14.21 4.56 13.61
C TYR A 37 15.15 3.36 13.66
N VAL A 38 14.59 2.15 13.66
CA VAL A 38 15.36 0.91 13.60
C VAL A 38 15.02 0.19 12.29
N SER A 39 16.04 0.03 11.44
CA SER A 39 15.93 -0.78 10.23
C SER A 39 16.20 -2.24 10.55
N SER A 40 15.24 -3.11 10.30
CA SER A 40 15.40 -4.54 10.53
C SER A 40 16.11 -5.24 9.37
N ASP A 41 16.74 -6.37 9.64
CA ASP A 41 17.34 -7.22 8.60
C ASP A 41 16.29 -7.77 7.63
N TRP A 42 15.03 -7.88 8.06
CA TRP A 42 13.91 -8.27 7.21
C TRP A 42 13.71 -7.30 6.04
N GLU A 43 13.87 -6.00 6.26
CA GLU A 43 13.70 -4.97 5.21
C GLU A 43 14.66 -5.17 4.03
N GLY A 44 15.84 -5.73 4.26
CA GLY A 44 16.87 -5.95 3.24
C GLY A 44 16.80 -7.30 2.53
N ASN A 45 16.32 -8.33 3.21
CA ASN A 45 16.44 -9.71 2.75
C ASN A 45 15.13 -10.34 2.27
N HIS A 46 14.00 -9.66 2.44
CA HIS A 46 12.72 -10.20 2.04
C HIS A 46 12.48 -10.03 0.53
N SER A 47 11.91 -11.06 -0.12
CA SER A 47 11.61 -11.06 -1.56
C SER A 47 10.67 -9.93 -2.02
N TRP A 48 9.91 -9.34 -1.08
CA TRP A 48 9.01 -8.20 -1.33
C TRP A 48 9.71 -6.83 -1.31
N THR A 49 11.00 -6.81 -1.00
CA THR A 49 11.78 -5.59 -0.94
C THR A 49 12.44 -5.33 -2.29
N GLY A 50 12.16 -4.20 -2.89
CA GLY A 50 12.74 -3.79 -4.16
C GLY A 50 13.43 -2.42 -4.08
N PRO A 51 14.31 -2.10 -5.05
CA PRO A 51 15.15 -0.90 -5.00
C PRO A 51 14.37 0.41 -4.92
N GLY A 52 13.29 0.57 -5.69
CA GLY A 52 12.45 1.77 -5.64
C GLY A 52 11.80 1.99 -4.28
N ARG A 53 11.34 0.91 -3.61
CA ARG A 53 10.78 0.98 -2.26
C ARG A 53 11.82 1.44 -1.25
N GLN A 54 13.05 0.89 -1.32
CA GLN A 54 14.14 1.28 -0.41
C GLN A 54 14.60 2.70 -0.68
N ALA A 55 14.70 3.11 -1.94
CA ALA A 55 15.01 4.50 -2.29
C ALA A 55 13.98 5.49 -1.72
N PHE A 56 12.69 5.14 -1.81
CA PHE A 56 11.63 5.99 -1.24
C PHE A 56 11.72 6.04 0.30
N LEU A 57 11.99 4.91 0.98
CA LEU A 57 12.21 4.85 2.42
C LEU A 57 13.41 5.73 2.83
N CYS A 58 14.56 5.59 2.16
CA CYS A 58 15.75 6.40 2.43
C CYS A 58 15.44 7.90 2.32
N GLY A 59 14.74 8.31 1.26
CA GLY A 59 14.32 9.69 1.09
C GLY A 59 13.33 10.17 2.15
N CYS A 60 12.43 9.31 2.64
CA CYS A 60 11.53 9.64 3.75
C CYS A 60 12.30 9.82 5.05
N LEU A 61 13.28 8.97 5.34
CA LEU A 61 14.12 9.07 6.54
C LEU A 61 15.02 10.31 6.50
N ASP A 62 15.60 10.65 5.35
CA ASP A 62 16.36 11.89 5.16
C ASP A 62 15.49 13.13 5.41
N SER A 63 14.27 13.13 4.84
CA SER A 63 13.28 14.19 5.08
C SER A 63 12.88 14.29 6.56
N LEU A 64 12.63 13.15 7.22
CA LEU A 64 12.29 13.11 8.64
C LEU A 64 13.44 13.65 9.51
N SER A 65 14.67 13.22 9.25
CA SER A 65 15.86 13.68 9.96
C SER A 65 16.01 15.21 9.86
N LYS A 66 15.85 15.78 8.67
CA LYS A 66 15.87 17.23 8.45
C LYS A 66 14.74 17.94 9.19
N ASN A 67 13.52 17.39 9.21
CA ASN A 67 12.38 17.96 9.93
C ASN A 67 12.62 17.93 11.44
N ILE A 68 13.14 16.84 12.00
CA ILE A 68 13.50 16.71 13.41
C ILE A 68 14.62 17.71 13.78
N ALA A 69 15.65 17.86 12.93
CA ALA A 69 16.71 18.82 13.14
C ALA A 69 16.19 20.28 13.16
N ASN A 70 15.27 20.63 12.26
CA ASN A 70 14.60 21.92 12.26
C ASN A 70 13.73 22.15 13.50
N ALA A 71 13.26 21.09 14.15
CA ALA A 71 12.56 21.14 15.44
C ALA A 71 13.52 21.15 16.65
N GLY A 72 14.85 21.18 16.45
CA GLY A 72 15.88 21.22 17.49
C GLY A 72 16.30 19.85 18.02
N GLY A 73 15.80 18.77 17.42
CA GLY A 73 16.13 17.39 17.80
C GLY A 73 17.12 16.70 16.84
N ARG A 74 17.29 15.40 17.04
CA ARG A 74 18.13 14.54 16.19
C ARG A 74 17.45 13.18 16.02
N LEU A 75 17.40 12.66 14.79
CA LEU A 75 16.92 11.29 14.52
C LEU A 75 18.05 10.30 14.80
N ILE A 76 17.80 9.33 15.65
CA ILE A 76 18.72 8.23 15.95
C ILE A 76 18.37 7.05 15.03
N PHE A 77 19.35 6.61 14.26
CA PHE A 77 19.22 5.44 13.39
C PHE A 77 19.97 4.24 13.97
N ARG A 78 19.31 3.09 13.96
CA ARG A 78 19.89 1.79 14.34
C ARG A 78 19.54 0.74 13.29
N ARG A 79 20.33 -0.33 13.25
CA ARG A 79 20.09 -1.51 12.39
C ARG A 79 20.17 -2.77 13.23
N GLY A 80 19.21 -3.68 13.05
CA GLY A 80 19.15 -4.95 13.75
C GLY A 80 17.74 -5.29 14.24
N ASP A 81 17.65 -6.18 15.24
CA ASP A 81 16.37 -6.47 15.89
C ASP A 81 15.88 -5.23 16.65
N ALA A 82 14.67 -4.80 16.36
CA ALA A 82 14.15 -3.54 16.89
C ALA A 82 14.05 -3.55 18.42
N VAL A 83 13.72 -4.70 19.04
CA VAL A 83 13.56 -4.80 20.49
C VAL A 83 14.91 -4.74 21.18
N GLU A 84 15.93 -5.43 20.62
CA GLU A 84 17.30 -5.41 21.15
C GLU A 84 17.94 -4.02 21.03
N GLU A 85 17.75 -3.35 19.89
CA GLU A 85 18.30 -2.00 19.71
C GLU A 85 17.60 -0.97 20.61
N LEU A 86 16.29 -1.10 20.81
CA LEU A 86 15.56 -0.24 21.74
C LEU A 86 15.96 -0.51 23.21
N GLU A 87 16.22 -1.77 23.60
CA GLU A 87 16.75 -2.10 24.93
C GLU A 87 18.09 -1.41 25.20
N LYS A 88 19.01 -1.46 24.22
CA LYS A 88 20.30 -0.76 24.32
C LYS A 88 20.10 0.75 24.50
N LEU A 89 19.18 1.35 23.72
CA LEU A 89 18.91 2.78 23.80
C LEU A 89 18.22 3.18 25.11
N ILE A 90 17.27 2.36 25.61
CA ILE A 90 16.63 2.58 26.93
C ILE A 90 17.71 2.68 28.02
N ASN A 91 18.65 1.76 28.04
CA ASN A 91 19.75 1.76 29.00
C ASN A 91 20.74 2.94 28.79
N GLU A 92 21.05 3.28 27.52
CA GLU A 92 22.00 4.35 27.17
C GLU A 92 21.50 5.74 27.60
N VAL A 93 20.18 6.00 27.52
CA VAL A 93 19.59 7.29 27.88
C VAL A 93 18.83 7.28 29.21
N GLU A 94 18.81 6.16 29.90
CA GLU A 94 17.99 5.97 31.12
C GLU A 94 16.53 6.40 30.88
N ALA A 95 15.91 5.82 29.82
CA ALA A 95 14.57 6.20 29.43
C ALA A 95 13.52 5.75 30.45
N ASP A 96 12.56 6.62 30.76
CA ASP A 96 11.43 6.33 31.63
C ASP A 96 10.24 5.74 30.88
N ALA A 97 10.15 6.02 29.57
CA ALA A 97 9.01 5.60 28.75
C ALA A 97 9.38 5.38 27.29
N VAL A 98 8.60 4.52 26.63
CA VAL A 98 8.63 4.29 25.17
C VAL A 98 7.24 4.62 24.60
N TYR A 99 7.24 5.39 23.51
CA TYR A 99 6.05 5.84 22.78
C TYR A 99 6.07 5.30 21.36
N VAL A 100 5.00 4.65 20.91
CA VAL A 100 4.88 4.07 19.57
C VAL A 100 3.51 4.31 18.98
N ASN A 101 3.42 4.43 17.66
CA ASN A 101 2.16 4.31 16.95
C ASN A 101 1.95 2.83 16.57
N ARG A 102 0.74 2.28 16.82
CA ARG A 102 0.44 0.87 16.56
C ARG A 102 0.56 0.53 15.08
N ASP A 103 1.08 -0.67 14.79
CA ASP A 103 1.11 -1.24 13.45
C ASP A 103 0.10 -2.38 13.37
N PRO A 104 -0.89 -2.32 12.46
CA PRO A 104 -1.90 -3.35 12.31
C PRO A 104 -1.37 -4.67 11.73
N ASP A 105 -0.19 -4.67 11.13
CA ASP A 105 0.39 -5.86 10.50
C ASP A 105 0.82 -6.92 11.54
N PRO A 106 0.73 -8.23 11.24
CA PRO A 106 1.09 -9.29 12.19
C PRO A 106 2.51 -9.20 12.73
N HIS A 107 3.48 -8.82 11.87
CA HIS A 107 4.88 -8.62 12.28
C HIS A 107 5.01 -7.44 13.25
N GLY A 108 4.36 -6.31 12.95
CA GLY A 108 4.34 -5.14 13.81
C GLY A 108 3.77 -5.45 15.20
N LYS A 109 2.64 -6.15 15.25
CA LYS A 109 2.01 -6.59 16.52
C LYS A 109 2.91 -7.51 17.35
N THR A 110 3.59 -8.46 16.69
CA THR A 110 4.51 -9.38 17.37
C THR A 110 5.67 -8.61 17.99
N THR A 111 6.24 -7.65 17.27
CA THR A 111 7.34 -6.81 17.76
C THR A 111 6.87 -5.88 18.89
N GLU A 112 5.68 -5.29 18.78
CA GLU A 112 5.10 -4.48 19.86
C GLU A 112 4.86 -5.28 21.14
N LYS A 113 4.38 -6.52 21.02
CA LYS A 113 4.20 -7.41 22.16
C LYS A 113 5.53 -7.67 22.87
N ARG A 114 6.58 -8.02 22.11
CA ARG A 114 7.94 -8.24 22.66
C ARG A 114 8.45 -6.98 23.36
N LEU A 115 8.31 -5.81 22.74
CA LEU A 115 8.75 -4.54 23.31
C LEU A 115 7.98 -4.17 24.57
N ARG A 116 6.67 -4.40 24.62
CA ARG A 116 5.84 -4.19 25.81
C ARG A 116 6.27 -5.09 26.97
N GLU A 117 6.61 -6.35 26.69
CA GLU A 117 7.11 -7.32 27.67
C GLU A 117 8.47 -6.88 28.20
N LEU A 118 9.37 -6.42 27.35
CA LEU A 118 10.67 -5.85 27.70
C LEU A 118 10.50 -4.64 28.64
N CYS A 119 9.71 -3.64 28.23
CA CYS A 119 9.46 -2.43 29.03
C CYS A 119 8.91 -2.78 30.41
N ARG A 120 7.97 -3.73 30.50
CA ARG A 120 7.43 -4.22 31.78
C ARG A 120 8.52 -4.83 32.67
N GLY A 121 9.40 -5.65 32.07
CA GLY A 121 10.53 -6.27 32.77
C GLY A 121 11.53 -5.28 33.32
N MET A 122 11.72 -4.15 32.64
CA MET A 122 12.63 -3.06 33.00
C MET A 122 11.98 -1.99 33.90
N GLY A 123 10.66 -2.04 34.13
CA GLY A 123 9.92 -1.00 34.86
C GLY A 123 9.73 0.29 34.05
N ILE A 124 9.77 0.23 32.72
CA ILE A 124 9.62 1.33 31.78
C ILE A 124 8.15 1.44 31.37
N GLU A 125 7.59 2.64 31.28
CA GLU A 125 6.24 2.84 30.76
C GLU A 125 6.18 2.63 29.24
N PHE A 126 5.18 1.91 28.75
CA PHE A 126 4.95 1.69 27.34
C PHE A 126 3.62 2.29 26.91
N HIS A 127 3.67 3.22 25.96
CA HIS A 127 2.51 3.95 25.45
C HIS A 127 2.36 3.71 23.96
N ASP A 128 1.22 3.18 23.54
CA ASP A 128 0.88 2.99 22.14
C ASP A 128 -0.36 3.78 21.72
N PHE A 129 -0.37 4.23 20.47
CA PHE A 129 -1.41 5.11 19.94
C PHE A 129 -1.88 4.63 18.56
N GLN A 130 -3.14 4.91 18.27
CA GLN A 130 -3.70 4.73 16.93
C GLN A 130 -3.14 5.77 15.96
N ASP A 131 -2.70 5.32 14.78
CA ASP A 131 -2.14 6.24 13.78
C ASP A 131 -2.32 5.80 12.33
N VAL A 132 -2.00 4.54 12.03
CA VAL A 132 -1.99 4.00 10.67
C VAL A 132 -3.39 3.89 10.07
N VAL A 133 -4.40 3.82 10.89
CA VAL A 133 -5.83 3.67 10.56
C VAL A 133 -6.66 4.76 11.24
N LEU A 134 -7.82 5.09 10.68
CA LEU A 134 -8.81 5.97 11.30
C LEU A 134 -9.60 5.24 12.40
N HIS A 135 -9.86 3.95 12.18
CA HIS A 135 -10.49 3.08 13.17
C HIS A 135 -9.68 1.80 13.31
N GLU A 136 -9.41 1.40 14.55
CA GLU A 136 -8.78 0.11 14.80
C GLU A 136 -9.69 -1.03 14.28
N PRO A 137 -9.11 -2.16 13.83
CA PRO A 137 -9.90 -3.26 13.31
C PRO A 137 -11.02 -3.76 14.24
N ASP A 138 -10.79 -3.69 15.54
CA ASP A 138 -11.77 -4.11 16.58
C ASP A 138 -12.84 -3.05 16.87
N GLU A 139 -12.77 -1.85 16.29
CA GLU A 139 -13.77 -0.80 16.44
C GLU A 139 -14.88 -0.90 15.39
N VAL A 140 -14.61 -1.51 14.21
CA VAL A 140 -15.55 -1.62 13.11
C VAL A 140 -16.06 -3.05 12.97
N LEU A 141 -16.97 -3.42 13.85
CA LEU A 141 -17.55 -4.76 13.93
C LEU A 141 -19.06 -4.74 13.59
N THR A 142 -19.59 -5.91 13.24
CA THR A 142 -21.04 -6.10 13.07
C THR A 142 -21.78 -5.90 14.40
N GLY A 143 -23.09 -5.72 14.37
CA GLY A 143 -23.90 -5.63 15.59
C GLY A 143 -23.82 -6.85 16.52
N SER A 144 -23.31 -7.99 16.03
CA SER A 144 -23.02 -9.19 16.83
C SER A 144 -21.56 -9.29 17.31
N GLY A 145 -20.74 -8.25 17.08
CA GLY A 145 -19.32 -8.22 17.49
C GLY A 145 -18.37 -9.01 16.59
N ASN A 146 -18.81 -9.43 15.40
CA ASN A 146 -17.96 -10.16 14.45
C ASN A 146 -17.32 -9.22 13.43
N PRO A 147 -16.14 -9.55 12.88
CA PRO A 147 -15.56 -8.79 11.78
C PRO A 147 -16.39 -8.91 10.51
N TYR A 148 -16.38 -7.83 9.72
CA TYR A 148 -17.01 -7.81 8.40
C TYR A 148 -16.20 -8.61 7.38
N LYS A 149 -16.89 -9.38 6.54
CA LYS A 149 -16.31 -10.11 5.39
C LYS A 149 -16.67 -9.47 4.04
N VAL A 150 -17.55 -8.45 4.06
CA VAL A 150 -18.08 -7.75 2.89
C VAL A 150 -17.89 -6.25 3.09
N TYR A 151 -17.38 -5.58 2.07
CA TYR A 151 -17.00 -4.18 2.12
C TYR A 151 -18.18 -3.22 2.34
N THR A 152 -19.30 -3.43 1.64
CA THR A 152 -20.41 -2.46 1.69
C THR A 152 -20.92 -2.21 3.10
N PRO A 153 -21.30 -3.22 3.90
CA PRO A 153 -21.72 -2.98 5.27
C PRO A 153 -20.57 -2.47 6.17
N TYR A 154 -19.33 -2.91 5.93
CA TYR A 154 -18.15 -2.37 6.62
C TYR A 154 -18.03 -0.86 6.40
N SER A 155 -18.05 -0.42 5.13
CA SER A 155 -17.86 0.98 4.79
C SER A 155 -18.97 1.88 5.33
N ASN A 156 -20.19 1.40 5.42
CA ASN A 156 -21.30 2.15 6.02
C ASN A 156 -21.04 2.36 7.52
N ASN A 157 -20.74 1.31 8.27
CA ASN A 157 -20.40 1.42 9.70
C ASN A 157 -19.16 2.32 9.89
N TRP A 158 -18.10 2.12 9.09
CA TRP A 158 -16.89 2.92 9.15
C TRP A 158 -17.16 4.42 8.92
N LEU A 159 -18.04 4.77 7.98
CA LEU A 159 -18.41 6.17 7.67
C LEU A 159 -19.26 6.80 8.76
N ASP A 160 -20.12 6.03 9.41
CA ASP A 160 -21.03 6.49 10.46
C ASP A 160 -20.30 6.80 11.79
N GLN A 161 -19.12 6.22 12.01
CA GLN A 161 -18.33 6.49 13.22
C GLN A 161 -17.65 7.87 13.14
N ASP A 162 -17.54 8.56 14.28
CA ASP A 162 -16.79 9.80 14.41
C ASP A 162 -15.32 9.56 14.10
N LYS A 163 -14.71 10.46 13.32
CA LYS A 163 -13.31 10.35 12.96
C LYS A 163 -12.42 11.01 14.00
N PRO A 164 -11.29 10.36 14.40
CA PRO A 164 -10.37 10.95 15.37
C PRO A 164 -9.86 12.32 14.92
N GLU A 165 -9.76 13.26 15.87
CA GLU A 165 -9.25 14.59 15.64
C GLU A 165 -7.73 14.58 15.38
N LEU A 166 -7.26 15.60 14.68
CA LEU A 166 -5.84 15.84 14.42
C LEU A 166 -5.13 16.33 15.69
N VAL A 167 -3.93 15.84 15.94
CA VAL A 167 -3.02 16.46 16.91
C VAL A 167 -2.14 17.51 16.25
N ASN A 168 -1.62 18.42 17.08
CA ASN A 168 -0.76 19.49 16.59
C ASN A 168 0.57 18.95 16.03
N THR A 169 1.12 19.67 15.06
CA THR A 169 2.48 19.42 14.57
C THR A 169 3.48 19.65 15.69
N VAL A 170 4.36 18.69 15.92
CA VAL A 170 5.49 18.84 16.85
C VAL A 170 6.50 19.82 16.26
N ARG A 171 6.77 20.90 16.98
CA ARG A 171 7.65 22.00 16.53
C ARG A 171 8.96 22.10 17.31
N THR A 172 9.02 21.45 18.47
CA THR A 172 10.21 21.45 19.33
C THR A 172 10.46 20.06 19.87
N ILE A 173 11.68 19.59 19.72
CA ILE A 173 12.14 18.31 20.23
C ILE A 173 13.48 18.52 20.93
N HIS A 174 13.59 18.13 22.19
CA HIS A 174 14.82 18.14 22.94
C HIS A 174 15.38 16.72 23.02
N THR A 175 16.37 16.42 22.17
CA THR A 175 16.99 15.08 22.14
C THR A 175 18.18 15.00 23.10
N PRO A 176 18.33 13.91 23.90
CA PRO A 176 19.54 13.66 24.68
C PRO A 176 20.81 13.71 23.81
N THR A 177 21.86 14.38 24.27
CA THR A 177 23.10 14.58 23.50
C THR A 177 24.10 13.44 23.61
N THR A 178 23.87 12.51 24.53
CA THR A 178 24.79 11.39 24.84
C THR A 178 24.83 10.31 23.77
N VAL A 179 23.78 10.18 22.98
CA VAL A 179 23.59 9.09 21.99
C VAL A 179 24.15 9.48 20.63
N ARG A 180 24.84 8.57 19.97
CA ARG A 180 25.29 8.74 18.57
C ARG A 180 24.09 8.59 17.62
N GLU A 181 24.04 9.45 16.59
CA GLU A 181 22.91 9.44 15.62
C GLU A 181 22.84 8.16 14.78
N GLY A 182 23.97 7.62 14.38
CA GLY A 182 24.05 6.60 13.33
C GLY A 182 23.94 7.22 11.93
N SER A 183 24.37 6.48 10.92
CA SER A 183 24.23 6.90 9.52
C SER A 183 22.91 6.46 8.96
N LEU A 184 22.17 7.36 8.33
CA LEU A 184 20.93 7.00 7.62
C LEU A 184 21.24 5.98 6.51
N PRO A 185 20.31 5.07 6.20
CA PRO A 185 20.54 4.04 5.21
C PRO A 185 20.56 4.62 3.78
N MET A 186 21.34 4.01 2.93
CA MET A 186 21.30 4.19 1.47
C MET A 186 20.84 2.87 0.82
N VAL A 187 20.39 2.93 -0.42
CA VAL A 187 19.88 1.73 -1.13
C VAL A 187 20.95 0.65 -1.26
N GLU A 188 22.19 1.06 -1.40
CA GLU A 188 23.37 0.20 -1.48
C GLU A 188 23.63 -0.62 -0.23
N ASP A 189 23.17 -0.16 0.95
CA ASP A 189 23.29 -0.89 2.21
C ASP A 189 22.54 -2.22 2.21
N TRP A 190 21.58 -2.37 1.30
CA TRP A 190 20.84 -3.62 1.07
C TRP A 190 21.32 -4.38 -0.17
N GLY A 191 22.47 -4.01 -0.76
CA GLY A 191 22.99 -4.62 -1.99
C GLY A 191 22.15 -4.34 -3.22
N MET A 192 21.38 -3.24 -3.23
CA MET A 192 20.51 -2.83 -4.32
C MET A 192 21.03 -1.54 -4.96
N SER A 193 20.61 -1.24 -6.18
CA SER A 193 20.77 0.06 -6.84
C SER A 193 19.43 0.55 -7.37
N CYS A 194 19.19 1.85 -7.29
CA CYS A 194 18.04 2.51 -7.88
C CYS A 194 18.54 3.66 -8.74
N GLU A 195 18.67 3.39 -10.04
CA GLU A 195 19.17 4.37 -11.01
C GLU A 195 18.05 5.27 -11.53
N ASP A 196 16.80 4.79 -11.45
CA ASP A 196 15.64 5.51 -11.93
C ASP A 196 15.21 6.60 -10.94
N GLU A 197 14.81 7.75 -11.47
CA GLU A 197 14.22 8.81 -10.66
C GLU A 197 12.85 8.36 -10.13
N LEU A 198 12.65 8.51 -8.82
CA LEU A 198 11.37 8.21 -8.20
C LEU A 198 10.27 9.16 -8.72
N ILE A 199 9.15 8.59 -9.17
CA ILE A 199 8.00 9.38 -9.63
C ILE A 199 7.39 10.28 -8.54
N TYR A 200 7.63 9.96 -7.27
CA TYR A 200 7.18 10.73 -6.12
C TYR A 200 8.36 11.21 -5.29
N GLN A 201 8.42 12.51 -5.04
CA GLN A 201 9.33 13.08 -4.05
C GLN A 201 8.97 12.52 -2.66
N PRO A 202 9.90 11.87 -1.93
CA PRO A 202 9.63 11.33 -0.60
C PRO A 202 9.54 12.43 0.47
N GLY A 203 8.90 12.09 1.60
CA GLY A 203 8.88 12.89 2.81
C GLY A 203 7.64 13.77 2.98
N GLU A 204 7.42 14.19 4.24
CA GLU A 204 6.20 14.85 4.73
C GLU A 204 5.80 16.11 3.94
N LYS A 205 6.75 16.99 3.64
CA LYS A 205 6.47 18.23 2.88
C LYS A 205 5.93 17.94 1.48
N ALA A 206 6.52 16.95 0.80
CA ALA A 206 6.09 16.53 -0.53
C ALA A 206 4.72 15.84 -0.47
N ALA A 207 4.50 14.97 0.51
CA ALA A 207 3.23 14.30 0.76
C ALA A 207 2.07 15.30 0.96
N ARG A 208 2.26 16.30 1.80
CA ARG A 208 1.25 17.35 2.04
C ARG A 208 1.00 18.23 0.81
N LYS A 209 2.04 18.44 -0.02
CA LYS A 209 1.86 19.12 -1.31
C LYS A 209 0.99 18.27 -2.25
N ARG A 210 1.21 16.93 -2.33
CA ARG A 210 0.36 16.02 -3.11
C ARG A 210 -1.08 16.03 -2.60
N LEU A 211 -1.28 15.94 -1.28
CA LEU A 211 -2.62 16.03 -0.70
C LEU A 211 -3.33 17.33 -1.10
N LYS A 212 -2.65 18.48 -0.99
CA LYS A 212 -3.20 19.76 -1.40
C LYS A 212 -3.61 19.78 -2.88
N MET A 213 -2.79 19.18 -3.75
CA MET A 213 -3.08 19.09 -5.19
C MET A 213 -4.24 18.13 -5.45
N ALA A 214 -4.28 16.96 -4.76
CA ALA A 214 -5.37 16.00 -4.87
C ALA A 214 -6.72 16.63 -4.44
N VAL A 215 -6.75 17.33 -3.31
CA VAL A 215 -7.95 18.03 -2.82
C VAL A 215 -8.41 19.12 -3.79
N LYS A 216 -7.47 19.87 -4.36
CA LYS A 216 -7.79 20.97 -5.28
C LYS A 216 -8.29 20.49 -6.65
N ASN A 217 -7.65 19.46 -7.23
CA ASN A 217 -7.76 19.16 -8.64
C ASN A 217 -8.38 17.78 -8.95
N VAL A 218 -8.41 16.84 -7.99
CA VAL A 218 -8.74 15.44 -8.25
C VAL A 218 -10.03 15.00 -7.60
N ILE A 219 -10.16 15.16 -6.27
CA ILE A 219 -11.24 14.52 -5.52
C ILE A 219 -12.63 15.00 -5.89
N GLY A 220 -12.76 16.23 -6.42
CA GLY A 220 -14.03 16.79 -6.88
C GLY A 220 -14.66 16.06 -8.08
N ASN A 221 -13.86 15.38 -8.89
CA ASN A 221 -14.28 14.60 -10.06
C ASN A 221 -13.91 13.12 -9.96
N TYR A 222 -13.47 12.68 -8.77
CA TYR A 222 -12.91 11.35 -8.55
C TYR A 222 -13.84 10.21 -8.95
N ALA A 223 -15.14 10.32 -8.67
CA ALA A 223 -16.11 9.27 -8.98
C ALA A 223 -16.17 8.93 -10.48
N GLU A 224 -16.04 9.93 -11.33
CA GLU A 224 -16.10 9.79 -12.79
C GLU A 224 -14.74 9.38 -13.37
N MET A 225 -13.68 10.04 -12.92
CA MET A 225 -12.36 9.95 -13.56
C MET A 225 -11.47 8.83 -13.04
N ARG A 226 -11.71 8.31 -11.84
CA ARG A 226 -10.84 7.32 -11.16
C ARG A 226 -10.60 6.02 -11.91
N ASN A 227 -11.35 5.72 -12.96
CA ASN A 227 -11.22 4.49 -13.72
C ASN A 227 -10.48 4.69 -15.06
N ASP A 228 -10.18 5.92 -15.43
CA ASP A 228 -9.44 6.27 -16.62
C ASP A 228 -7.93 6.24 -16.33
N PRO A 229 -7.18 5.23 -16.83
CA PRO A 229 -5.75 5.12 -16.53
C PRO A 229 -4.88 6.13 -17.31
N ALA A 230 -5.42 6.73 -18.37
CA ALA A 230 -4.73 7.77 -19.14
C ALA A 230 -4.82 9.13 -18.46
N ALA A 231 -5.90 9.37 -17.73
CA ALA A 231 -6.06 10.59 -16.96
C ALA A 231 -5.27 10.51 -15.64
N ASP A 232 -4.54 11.56 -15.32
CA ASP A 232 -3.87 11.68 -14.02
C ASP A 232 -4.88 12.09 -12.93
N ALA A 233 -5.93 11.26 -12.73
CA ALA A 233 -7.12 11.54 -11.93
C ALA A 233 -7.21 10.73 -10.64
N THR A 234 -6.08 10.26 -10.13
CA THR A 234 -5.97 9.64 -8.82
C THR A 234 -5.15 10.50 -7.85
N SER A 235 -5.28 10.25 -6.56
CA SER A 235 -4.65 11.11 -5.55
C SER A 235 -3.14 10.92 -5.41
N HIS A 236 -2.61 9.79 -5.86
CA HIS A 236 -1.21 9.38 -5.69
C HIS A 236 -0.69 9.40 -4.23
N LEU A 237 -1.57 9.22 -3.25
CA LEU A 237 -1.23 9.26 -1.82
C LEU A 237 -0.86 7.89 -1.23
N GLY A 238 -0.88 6.82 -2.04
CA GLY A 238 -0.68 5.46 -1.55
C GLY A 238 0.66 5.27 -0.85
N ALA A 239 1.76 5.72 -1.45
CA ALA A 239 3.08 5.63 -0.85
C ALA A 239 3.19 6.45 0.44
N ASP A 240 2.62 7.66 0.47
CA ASP A 240 2.62 8.50 1.66
C ASP A 240 1.89 7.86 2.84
N LEU A 241 0.74 7.23 2.57
CA LEU A 241 -0.02 6.49 3.58
C LEU A 241 0.70 5.20 4.01
N ARG A 242 1.48 4.58 3.12
CA ARG A 242 2.26 3.37 3.45
C ARG A 242 3.42 3.66 4.37
N TYR A 243 4.17 4.74 4.13
CA TYR A 243 5.31 5.14 4.96
C TYR A 243 4.95 6.11 6.08
N GLY A 244 3.69 6.54 6.12
CA GLY A 244 3.20 7.44 7.15
C GLY A 244 3.82 8.85 7.07
N THR A 245 4.28 9.27 5.90
CA THR A 245 4.63 10.68 5.63
C THR A 245 3.40 11.57 5.56
N LEU A 246 2.22 10.94 5.55
CA LEU A 246 0.92 11.57 5.62
C LEU A 246 -0.02 10.73 6.51
N SER A 247 -0.75 11.38 7.40
CA SER A 247 -1.74 10.75 8.26
C SER A 247 -3.04 10.46 7.50
N PRO A 248 -3.69 9.29 7.68
CA PRO A 248 -5.03 9.04 7.15
C PRO A 248 -6.07 10.01 7.73
N ARG A 249 -5.90 10.48 8.97
CA ARG A 249 -6.74 11.51 9.59
C ARG A 249 -6.66 12.82 8.80
N GLU A 250 -5.44 13.31 8.48
CA GLU A 250 -5.29 14.53 7.69
C GLU A 250 -5.94 14.40 6.30
N VAL A 251 -5.77 13.24 5.65
CA VAL A 251 -6.40 12.99 4.34
C VAL A 251 -7.92 13.04 4.44
N PHE A 252 -8.51 12.38 5.45
CA PHE A 252 -9.96 12.35 5.63
C PHE A 252 -10.52 13.74 5.94
N HIS A 253 -9.94 14.44 6.92
CA HIS A 253 -10.42 15.76 7.33
C HIS A 253 -10.29 16.79 6.20
N ARG A 254 -9.18 16.81 5.43
CA ARG A 254 -9.04 17.70 4.27
C ARG A 254 -10.04 17.41 3.17
N ALA A 255 -10.36 16.13 2.94
CA ALA A 255 -11.40 15.76 2.01
C ALA A 255 -12.79 16.18 2.52
N GLU A 256 -13.06 16.03 3.82
CA GLU A 256 -14.32 16.41 4.45
C GLU A 256 -14.54 17.94 4.42
N GLU A 257 -13.51 18.72 4.74
CA GLU A 257 -13.53 20.19 4.60
C GLU A 257 -13.91 20.60 3.17
N ALA A 258 -13.29 19.96 2.17
CA ALA A 258 -13.60 20.22 0.76
C ALA A 258 -15.03 19.80 0.40
N ARG A 259 -15.53 18.69 0.95
CA ARG A 259 -16.89 18.20 0.74
C ARG A 259 -17.92 19.17 1.29
N GLN A 260 -17.71 19.67 2.49
CA GLN A 260 -18.59 20.63 3.16
C GLN A 260 -18.58 22.00 2.46
N ALA A 261 -17.43 22.45 1.97
CA ALA A 261 -17.28 23.70 1.25
C ALA A 261 -17.90 23.64 -0.18
N SER A 262 -18.11 22.45 -0.73
CA SER A 262 -18.62 22.29 -2.10
C SER A 262 -20.12 22.57 -2.20
N ARG A 263 -20.51 23.44 -3.15
CA ARG A 263 -21.91 23.69 -3.51
C ARG A 263 -22.50 22.67 -4.48
N SER A 264 -21.64 21.93 -5.19
CA SER A 264 -22.05 20.91 -6.18
C SER A 264 -22.36 19.58 -5.50
N ALA A 265 -23.56 19.04 -5.70
CA ALA A 265 -23.92 17.69 -5.22
C ALA A 265 -23.05 16.62 -5.86
N THR A 266 -22.72 16.75 -7.16
CA THR A 266 -21.83 15.84 -7.89
C THR A 266 -20.44 15.82 -7.27
N ASN A 267 -19.86 16.99 -6.99
CA ASN A 267 -18.55 17.05 -6.35
C ASN A 267 -18.57 16.47 -4.93
N ARG A 268 -19.61 16.75 -4.13
CA ARG A 268 -19.77 16.14 -2.80
C ARG A 268 -19.81 14.62 -2.86
N ASN A 269 -20.55 14.05 -3.81
CA ASN A 269 -20.60 12.61 -4.03
C ASN A 269 -19.24 12.06 -4.49
N SER A 270 -18.53 12.80 -5.34
CA SER A 270 -17.19 12.44 -5.82
C SER A 270 -16.19 12.39 -4.66
N ILE A 271 -16.18 13.41 -3.81
CA ILE A 271 -15.32 13.45 -2.61
C ILE A 271 -15.68 12.31 -1.64
N HIS A 272 -16.97 12.05 -1.44
CA HIS A 272 -17.41 10.91 -0.63
C HIS A 272 -16.92 9.57 -1.20
N THR A 273 -16.92 9.43 -2.55
CA THR A 273 -16.35 8.26 -3.22
C THR A 273 -14.84 8.13 -2.98
N PHE A 274 -14.12 9.25 -2.89
CA PHE A 274 -12.71 9.27 -2.49
C PHE A 274 -12.53 8.82 -1.03
N GLN A 275 -13.33 9.36 -0.09
CA GLN A 275 -13.28 8.94 1.33
C GLN A 275 -13.51 7.42 1.49
N LYS A 276 -14.38 6.82 0.67
CA LYS A 276 -14.58 5.37 0.63
C LYS A 276 -13.32 4.57 0.24
N GLN A 277 -12.31 5.19 -0.39
CA GLN A 277 -11.05 4.49 -0.66
C GLN A 277 -10.22 4.31 0.62
N LEU A 278 -10.33 5.23 1.60
CA LEU A 278 -9.75 5.05 2.92
C LEU A 278 -10.44 3.89 3.65
N ALA A 279 -11.78 3.80 3.55
CA ALA A 279 -12.52 2.66 4.10
C ALA A 279 -12.11 1.32 3.45
N TRP A 280 -11.86 1.27 2.12
CA TRP A 280 -11.32 0.09 1.46
C TRP A 280 -9.95 -0.31 2.00
N ARG A 281 -9.06 0.67 2.20
CA ARG A 281 -7.74 0.43 2.78
C ARG A 281 -7.85 -0.23 4.15
N GLU A 282 -8.70 0.29 5.02
CA GLU A 282 -8.89 -0.21 6.38
C GLU A 282 -9.70 -1.51 6.43
N PHE A 283 -10.61 -1.75 5.48
CA PHE A 283 -11.29 -3.03 5.35
C PHE A 283 -10.31 -4.20 5.15
N PHE A 284 -9.35 -4.06 4.23
CA PHE A 284 -8.35 -5.11 4.05
C PHE A 284 -7.40 -5.24 5.25
N MET A 285 -7.09 -4.13 5.94
CA MET A 285 -6.34 -4.20 7.20
C MET A 285 -7.13 -4.92 8.30
N SER A 286 -8.44 -4.70 8.38
CA SER A 286 -9.33 -5.43 9.28
C SER A 286 -9.40 -6.93 8.93
N VAL A 287 -9.47 -7.27 7.64
CA VAL A 287 -9.41 -8.67 7.18
C VAL A 287 -8.10 -9.32 7.62
N LEU A 288 -6.96 -8.69 7.36
CA LEU A 288 -5.65 -9.24 7.77
C LEU A 288 -5.52 -9.36 9.30
N HIS A 289 -6.08 -8.40 10.05
CA HIS A 289 -6.05 -8.43 11.52
C HIS A 289 -6.79 -9.64 12.08
N HIS A 290 -8.01 -9.89 11.60
CA HIS A 290 -8.88 -10.95 12.13
C HIS A 290 -8.61 -12.33 11.50
N TYR A 291 -8.01 -12.37 10.33
CA TYR A 291 -7.74 -13.58 9.55
C TYR A 291 -6.29 -13.59 9.03
N PRO A 292 -5.27 -13.58 9.93
CA PRO A 292 -3.86 -13.46 9.52
C PRO A 292 -3.38 -14.59 8.60
N GLU A 293 -4.06 -15.75 8.59
CA GLU A 293 -3.80 -16.86 7.69
C GLU A 293 -3.97 -16.51 6.20
N VAL A 294 -4.62 -15.37 5.87
CA VAL A 294 -4.77 -14.91 4.47
C VAL A 294 -3.43 -14.61 3.80
N LEU A 295 -2.37 -14.41 4.57
CA LEU A 295 -1.01 -14.27 4.02
C LEU A 295 -0.48 -15.58 3.44
N GLU A 296 -0.99 -16.71 3.90
CA GLU A 296 -0.50 -18.04 3.50
C GLU A 296 -1.51 -18.80 2.63
N THR A 297 -2.80 -18.48 2.71
CA THR A 297 -3.86 -19.23 2.04
C THR A 297 -5.03 -18.34 1.61
N ASP A 298 -5.93 -18.89 0.81
CA ASP A 298 -7.14 -18.20 0.40
C ASP A 298 -8.05 -17.88 1.59
N PHE A 299 -8.62 -16.66 1.61
CA PHE A 299 -9.57 -16.22 2.64
C PHE A 299 -10.81 -17.12 2.68
N ASN A 300 -11.40 -17.39 1.52
CA ASN A 300 -12.55 -18.29 1.43
C ASN A 300 -12.10 -19.75 1.47
N PRO A 301 -12.44 -20.51 2.54
CA PRO A 301 -12.04 -21.91 2.66
C PRO A 301 -12.49 -22.81 1.51
N ASP A 302 -13.61 -22.47 0.85
CA ASP A 302 -14.16 -23.25 -0.26
C ASP A 302 -13.23 -23.31 -1.49
N TRP A 303 -12.26 -22.40 -1.57
CA TRP A 303 -11.30 -22.31 -2.68
C TRP A 303 -9.88 -22.77 -2.31
N ARG A 304 -9.66 -23.16 -1.06
CA ARG A 304 -8.36 -23.70 -0.63
C ARG A 304 -8.09 -25.03 -1.32
N GLY A 305 -6.91 -25.14 -1.93
CA GLY A 305 -6.53 -26.33 -2.72
C GLY A 305 -7.04 -26.33 -4.16
N LEU A 306 -7.59 -25.22 -4.67
CA LEU A 306 -7.84 -25.04 -6.09
C LEU A 306 -6.53 -25.27 -6.88
N GLU A 307 -6.61 -26.06 -7.95
CA GLU A 307 -5.47 -26.41 -8.78
C GLU A 307 -5.00 -25.20 -9.62
N TRP A 308 -3.72 -24.86 -9.48
CA TRP A 308 -3.05 -23.78 -10.22
C TRP A 308 -1.88 -24.35 -11.01
N ASP A 309 -1.52 -23.68 -12.10
CA ASP A 309 -0.36 -24.05 -12.90
C ASP A 309 0.94 -23.62 -12.20
N ASP A 310 2.00 -24.41 -12.37
CA ASP A 310 3.34 -24.02 -11.94
C ASP A 310 3.83 -22.82 -12.78
N PRO A 311 4.22 -21.70 -12.16
CA PRO A 311 4.74 -20.54 -12.88
C PRO A 311 6.03 -20.82 -13.66
N GLY A 312 6.77 -21.88 -13.31
CA GLY A 312 7.96 -22.34 -14.01
C GLY A 312 7.71 -23.31 -15.15
N LYS A 313 6.46 -23.73 -15.41
CA LYS A 313 6.10 -24.68 -16.45
C LYS A 313 6.48 -24.23 -17.86
N ASP A 314 6.36 -22.93 -18.12
CA ASP A 314 6.71 -22.27 -19.37
C ASP A 314 7.11 -20.80 -19.11
N ASP A 315 7.30 -20.01 -20.17
CA ASP A 315 7.75 -18.61 -20.05
C ASP A 315 6.63 -17.58 -19.91
N ARG A 316 5.35 -18.02 -19.79
CA ARG A 316 4.18 -17.11 -19.74
C ARG A 316 4.20 -16.19 -18.51
N PHE A 317 4.60 -16.70 -17.35
CA PHE A 317 4.73 -15.89 -16.14
C PHE A 317 5.83 -14.82 -16.27
N GLU A 318 6.99 -15.18 -16.85
CA GLU A 318 8.06 -14.22 -17.12
C GLU A 318 7.62 -13.15 -18.12
N LYS A 319 6.95 -13.55 -19.22
CA LYS A 319 6.37 -12.62 -20.18
C LYS A 319 5.36 -11.67 -19.54
N TRP A 320 4.55 -12.16 -18.60
CA TRP A 320 3.64 -11.31 -17.83
C TRP A 320 4.42 -10.29 -16.99
N LYS A 321 5.42 -10.70 -16.24
CA LYS A 321 6.27 -9.81 -15.44
C LYS A 321 6.95 -8.72 -16.25
N GLU A 322 7.34 -9.04 -17.48
CA GLU A 322 8.02 -8.14 -18.38
C GLU A 322 7.09 -7.24 -19.22
N GLY A 323 5.78 -7.46 -19.17
CA GLY A 323 4.81 -6.77 -20.02
C GLY A 323 4.99 -7.12 -21.50
N ARG A 324 5.04 -8.43 -21.80
CA ARG A 324 5.20 -9.01 -23.14
C ARG A 324 4.20 -10.13 -23.39
N THR A 325 2.96 -9.94 -22.95
CA THR A 325 1.89 -10.94 -23.08
C THR A 325 1.18 -10.89 -24.42
N GLY A 326 1.33 -9.81 -25.18
CA GLY A 326 0.54 -9.55 -26.38
C GLY A 326 -0.85 -9.01 -26.11
N PHE A 327 -1.18 -8.70 -24.85
CA PHE A 327 -2.39 -8.01 -24.43
C PHE A 327 -2.05 -6.57 -24.03
N PRO A 328 -2.32 -5.57 -24.89
CA PRO A 328 -1.76 -4.23 -24.73
C PRO A 328 -1.97 -3.56 -23.38
N ILE A 329 -3.16 -3.68 -22.79
CA ILE A 329 -3.47 -3.06 -21.48
C ILE A 329 -2.76 -3.77 -20.32
N VAL A 330 -2.55 -5.09 -20.44
CA VAL A 330 -1.78 -5.88 -19.45
C VAL A 330 -0.31 -5.47 -19.53
N ASP A 331 0.24 -5.44 -20.75
CA ASP A 331 1.64 -5.09 -20.99
C ASP A 331 1.94 -3.65 -20.55
N ALA A 332 1.05 -2.71 -20.87
CA ALA A 332 1.16 -1.33 -20.43
C ALA A 332 1.20 -1.23 -18.88
N GLY A 333 0.34 -1.98 -18.19
CA GLY A 333 0.31 -2.01 -16.73
C GLY A 333 1.59 -2.54 -16.12
N MET A 334 2.10 -3.66 -16.63
CA MET A 334 3.31 -4.28 -16.09
C MET A 334 4.57 -3.45 -16.36
N ARG A 335 4.63 -2.78 -17.52
CA ARG A 335 5.73 -1.85 -17.84
C ARG A 335 5.66 -0.59 -16.98
N GLN A 336 4.48 0.00 -16.78
CA GLN A 336 4.30 1.11 -15.84
C GLN A 336 4.79 0.73 -14.44
N LEU A 337 4.38 -0.44 -13.92
CA LEU A 337 4.81 -0.92 -12.62
C LEU A 337 6.33 -1.00 -12.49
N ARG A 338 6.98 -1.62 -13.49
CA ARG A 338 8.42 -1.84 -13.48
C ARG A 338 9.23 -0.54 -13.57
N GLU A 339 8.76 0.40 -14.38
CA GLU A 339 9.45 1.67 -14.64
C GLU A 339 9.25 2.69 -13.52
N THR A 340 8.04 2.72 -12.93
CA THR A 340 7.67 3.81 -12.02
C THR A 340 7.41 3.39 -10.57
N GLY A 341 7.30 2.09 -10.29
CA GLY A 341 6.83 1.61 -9.00
C GLY A 341 5.36 1.93 -8.70
N TYR A 342 4.59 2.31 -9.73
CA TYR A 342 3.16 2.60 -9.64
C TYR A 342 2.40 1.88 -10.74
N MET A 343 1.17 1.50 -10.47
CA MET A 343 0.20 1.04 -11.47
C MET A 343 -1.18 1.56 -11.08
N HIS A 344 -1.91 2.08 -12.05
CA HIS A 344 -3.28 2.55 -11.86
C HIS A 344 -4.19 1.43 -11.35
N ASN A 345 -5.04 1.68 -10.32
CA ASN A 345 -5.85 0.62 -9.68
C ASN A 345 -6.69 -0.21 -10.66
N ARG A 346 -7.31 0.41 -11.67
CA ARG A 346 -8.09 -0.30 -12.68
C ARG A 346 -7.23 -1.31 -13.44
N VAL A 347 -5.99 -0.95 -13.73
CA VAL A 347 -5.05 -1.80 -14.45
C VAL A 347 -4.52 -2.91 -13.54
N ARG A 348 -4.29 -2.64 -12.23
CA ARG A 348 -3.94 -3.70 -11.25
C ARG A 348 -4.96 -4.82 -11.26
N MET A 349 -6.26 -4.50 -11.30
CA MET A 349 -7.33 -5.51 -11.36
C MET A 349 -7.28 -6.32 -12.67
N ILE A 350 -7.01 -5.69 -13.80
CA ILE A 350 -6.94 -6.36 -15.12
C ILE A 350 -5.73 -7.29 -15.16
N THR A 351 -4.54 -6.78 -14.77
CA THR A 351 -3.30 -7.57 -14.79
C THR A 351 -3.33 -8.74 -13.80
N ALA A 352 -3.94 -8.55 -12.62
CA ALA A 352 -4.10 -9.61 -11.63
C ALA A 352 -5.10 -10.69 -12.07
N MET A 353 -6.24 -10.28 -12.65
CA MET A 353 -7.18 -11.25 -13.22
C MET A 353 -6.58 -12.00 -14.40
N PHE A 354 -5.79 -11.33 -15.26
CA PHE A 354 -5.10 -12.00 -16.35
C PHE A 354 -4.16 -13.10 -15.84
N LEU A 355 -3.33 -12.80 -14.82
CA LEU A 355 -2.45 -13.81 -14.24
C LEU A 355 -3.22 -15.01 -13.69
N THR A 356 -4.29 -14.77 -12.95
CA THR A 356 -5.01 -15.83 -12.23
C THR A 356 -6.05 -16.56 -13.10
N LYS A 357 -6.59 -15.91 -14.13
CA LYS A 357 -7.70 -16.43 -14.92
C LYS A 357 -7.33 -16.83 -16.36
N ASP A 358 -6.29 -16.21 -16.91
CA ASP A 358 -5.82 -16.52 -18.26
C ASP A 358 -4.51 -17.30 -18.24
N LEU A 359 -3.65 -17.11 -17.22
CA LEU A 359 -2.42 -17.88 -17.07
C LEU A 359 -2.51 -18.97 -15.98
N HIS A 360 -3.61 -19.01 -15.22
CA HIS A 360 -3.89 -19.98 -14.15
C HIS A 360 -2.78 -20.06 -13.07
N VAL A 361 -2.02 -18.98 -12.88
CA VAL A 361 -0.95 -18.91 -11.88
C VAL A 361 -1.52 -18.44 -10.55
N TYR A 362 -1.10 -19.10 -9.45
CA TYR A 362 -1.58 -18.78 -8.11
C TYR A 362 -1.25 -17.32 -7.73
N TRP A 363 -2.23 -16.64 -7.20
CA TRP A 363 -2.18 -15.18 -6.94
C TRP A 363 -0.97 -14.75 -6.09
N ARG A 364 -0.44 -15.60 -5.20
CA ARG A 364 0.72 -15.26 -4.35
C ARG A 364 1.98 -14.94 -5.16
N HIS A 365 2.17 -15.53 -6.33
CA HIS A 365 3.30 -15.20 -7.21
C HIS A 365 3.19 -13.77 -7.75
N GLY A 366 1.98 -13.36 -8.14
CA GLY A 366 1.71 -11.99 -8.56
C GLY A 366 1.78 -10.99 -7.41
N GLU A 367 1.25 -11.35 -6.24
CA GLU A 367 1.35 -10.57 -4.99
C GLU A 367 2.81 -10.22 -4.66
N GLY A 368 3.68 -11.23 -4.65
CA GLY A 368 5.11 -11.04 -4.39
C GLY A 368 5.77 -10.14 -5.42
N HIS A 369 5.43 -10.31 -6.71
CA HIS A 369 5.94 -9.45 -7.77
C HIS A 369 5.49 -7.99 -7.59
N PHE A 370 4.21 -7.75 -7.29
CA PHE A 370 3.72 -6.40 -7.02
C PHE A 370 4.37 -5.78 -5.80
N MET A 371 4.50 -6.53 -4.69
CA MET A 371 5.14 -6.04 -3.47
C MET A 371 6.59 -5.60 -3.72
N ARG A 372 7.30 -6.26 -4.62
CA ARG A 372 8.69 -5.90 -4.96
C ARG A 372 8.78 -4.55 -5.65
N TYR A 373 7.84 -4.20 -6.51
CA TYR A 373 7.91 -2.99 -7.34
C TYR A 373 7.09 -1.82 -6.79
N LEU A 374 5.90 -2.06 -6.24
CA LEU A 374 4.99 -1.00 -5.81
C LEU A 374 5.58 -0.14 -4.69
N LEU A 375 5.74 1.15 -4.90
CA LEU A 375 6.09 2.12 -3.85
C LEU A 375 5.04 2.16 -2.74
N ASP A 376 3.76 2.01 -3.10
CA ASP A 376 2.62 1.99 -2.20
C ASP A 376 2.25 0.57 -1.71
N GLY A 377 3.12 -0.43 -1.95
CA GLY A 377 2.88 -1.81 -1.56
C GLY A 377 2.62 -1.96 -0.07
N GLU A 378 1.35 -2.07 0.30
CA GLU A 378 0.86 -2.29 1.64
C GLU A 378 0.33 -3.73 1.74
N ILE A 379 0.77 -4.48 2.77
CA ILE A 379 0.58 -5.94 2.85
C ILE A 379 -0.90 -6.32 2.75
N ALA A 380 -1.74 -5.75 3.60
CA ALA A 380 -3.16 -6.10 3.64
C ALA A 380 -3.89 -5.75 2.34
N ASN A 381 -3.59 -4.57 1.78
CA ASN A 381 -4.26 -4.08 0.57
C ASN A 381 -3.81 -4.82 -0.69
N ASN A 382 -2.52 -5.16 -0.77
CA ASN A 382 -2.01 -5.96 -1.89
C ASN A 382 -2.57 -7.38 -1.83
N ASN A 383 -2.51 -8.04 -0.66
CA ASN A 383 -3.08 -9.36 -0.42
C ASN A 383 -4.57 -9.41 -0.74
N GLY A 384 -5.36 -8.50 -0.13
CA GLY A 384 -6.79 -8.42 -0.35
C GLY A 384 -7.16 -8.15 -1.81
N GLY A 385 -6.43 -7.27 -2.50
CA GLY A 385 -6.64 -6.97 -3.92
C GLY A 385 -6.35 -8.15 -4.85
N TRP A 386 -5.30 -8.92 -4.57
CA TRP A 386 -4.96 -10.13 -5.30
C TRP A 386 -6.00 -11.23 -5.10
N GLN A 387 -6.39 -11.50 -3.86
CA GLN A 387 -7.43 -12.49 -3.56
C GLN A 387 -8.80 -12.06 -4.09
N TRP A 388 -9.12 -10.75 -4.07
CA TRP A 388 -10.32 -10.23 -4.71
C TRP A 388 -10.34 -10.53 -6.22
N SER A 389 -9.22 -10.31 -6.90
CA SER A 389 -9.07 -10.55 -8.35
C SER A 389 -9.12 -12.04 -8.70
N SER A 390 -8.54 -12.90 -7.87
CA SER A 390 -8.59 -14.37 -8.06
C SER A 390 -9.97 -14.96 -7.80
N GLY A 391 -10.86 -14.23 -7.10
CA GLY A 391 -12.19 -14.71 -6.72
C GLY A 391 -12.21 -15.56 -5.46
N THR A 392 -11.13 -15.54 -4.66
CA THR A 392 -10.94 -16.40 -3.49
C THR A 392 -10.88 -15.60 -2.16
N GLY A 393 -10.95 -14.26 -2.24
CA GLY A 393 -10.77 -13.34 -1.12
C GLY A 393 -12.05 -12.91 -0.41
N ALA A 394 -11.88 -11.99 0.55
CA ALA A 394 -12.97 -11.26 1.18
C ALA A 394 -13.63 -10.33 0.16
N ASP A 395 -14.97 -10.26 0.16
CA ASP A 395 -15.78 -9.48 -0.81
C ASP A 395 -15.36 -9.73 -2.27
N ALA A 396 -14.79 -10.89 -2.56
CA ALA A 396 -14.19 -11.20 -3.84
C ALA A 396 -15.17 -11.07 -5.01
N ALA A 397 -14.64 -10.72 -6.17
CA ALA A 397 -15.40 -10.84 -7.40
C ALA A 397 -15.84 -12.31 -7.57
N PRO A 398 -17.11 -12.56 -7.96
CA PRO A 398 -17.52 -13.94 -8.25
C PRO A 398 -16.55 -14.60 -9.23
N TYR A 399 -16.19 -15.85 -9.00
CA TYR A 399 -15.18 -16.57 -9.80
C TYR A 399 -15.46 -16.56 -11.31
N PHE A 400 -16.74 -16.49 -11.70
CA PHE A 400 -17.16 -16.44 -13.10
C PHE A 400 -17.04 -15.02 -13.71
N ARG A 401 -16.72 -13.99 -12.92
CA ARG A 401 -16.44 -12.64 -13.42
C ARG A 401 -14.99 -12.55 -13.89
N ILE A 402 -14.77 -12.98 -15.10
CA ILE A 402 -13.46 -12.95 -15.76
C ILE A 402 -13.43 -11.74 -16.68
N GLN A 403 -12.47 -10.85 -16.47
CA GLN A 403 -12.32 -9.63 -17.25
C GLN A 403 -11.60 -9.92 -18.56
N ASN A 404 -12.26 -9.71 -19.68
CA ASN A 404 -11.63 -9.78 -20.99
C ASN A 404 -10.75 -8.55 -21.22
N PRO A 405 -9.41 -8.67 -21.34
CA PRO A 405 -8.51 -7.50 -21.44
C PRO A 405 -8.80 -6.62 -22.64
N TRP A 406 -9.23 -7.20 -23.76
CA TRP A 406 -9.62 -6.45 -24.96
C TRP A 406 -10.84 -5.58 -24.71
N ALA A 407 -11.88 -6.14 -24.10
CA ALA A 407 -13.09 -5.40 -23.74
C ALA A 407 -12.81 -4.35 -22.65
N GLN A 408 -11.90 -4.64 -21.69
CA GLN A 408 -11.48 -3.66 -20.69
C GLN A 408 -10.77 -2.47 -21.33
N THR A 409 -9.93 -2.69 -22.35
CA THR A 409 -9.33 -1.61 -23.13
C THR A 409 -10.38 -0.72 -23.78
N GLY A 410 -11.37 -1.31 -24.46
CA GLY A 410 -12.47 -0.55 -25.08
C GLY A 410 -13.26 0.30 -24.09
N ARG A 411 -13.33 -0.13 -22.84
CA ARG A 411 -14.05 0.56 -21.77
C ARG A 411 -13.24 1.66 -21.07
N TRP A 412 -11.93 1.43 -20.83
CA TRP A 412 -11.15 2.26 -19.93
C TRP A 412 -10.01 3.04 -20.59
N ASP A 413 -9.59 2.61 -21.78
CA ASP A 413 -8.60 3.30 -22.61
C ASP A 413 -9.03 3.26 -24.10
N PRO A 414 -10.24 3.73 -24.44
CA PRO A 414 -10.77 3.61 -25.80
C PRO A 414 -9.94 4.34 -26.86
N GLY A 415 -9.22 5.39 -26.44
CA GLY A 415 -8.29 6.15 -27.27
C GLY A 415 -6.88 5.53 -27.37
N GLY A 416 -6.59 4.52 -26.53
CA GLY A 416 -5.27 3.88 -26.47
C GLY A 416 -4.17 4.77 -25.93
N GLU A 417 -4.51 5.86 -25.24
CA GLU A 417 -3.53 6.84 -24.73
C GLU A 417 -2.65 6.25 -23.65
N TYR A 418 -3.22 5.49 -22.73
CA TYR A 418 -2.48 4.78 -21.68
C TYR A 418 -1.57 3.70 -22.28
N ILE A 419 -2.11 2.87 -23.19
CA ILE A 419 -1.37 1.81 -23.87
C ILE A 419 -0.19 2.41 -24.63
N LYS A 420 -0.40 3.41 -25.46
CA LYS A 420 0.68 4.03 -26.28
C LYS A 420 1.77 4.67 -25.43
N ARG A 421 1.43 5.18 -24.26
CA ARG A 421 2.41 5.74 -23.31
C ARG A 421 3.39 4.68 -22.80
N TRP A 422 2.90 3.48 -22.49
CA TRP A 422 3.71 2.43 -21.86
C TRP A 422 4.15 1.31 -22.81
N VAL A 423 3.61 1.29 -24.03
CA VAL A 423 3.96 0.35 -25.09
C VAL A 423 4.25 1.14 -26.36
N PRO A 424 5.43 1.79 -26.45
CA PRO A 424 5.75 2.72 -27.55
C PRO A 424 5.69 2.08 -28.95
N GLU A 425 5.97 0.78 -29.06
CA GLU A 425 5.86 0.03 -30.32
C GLU A 425 4.43 0.04 -30.89
N LEU A 426 3.41 0.34 -30.07
CA LEU A 426 2.02 0.45 -30.51
C LEU A 426 1.58 1.88 -30.85
N GLU A 427 2.48 2.88 -30.80
CA GLU A 427 2.15 4.29 -31.01
C GLU A 427 1.36 4.55 -32.29
N LYS A 428 1.76 3.88 -33.40
CA LYS A 428 1.15 4.05 -34.73
C LYS A 428 -0.03 3.12 -35.00
N VAL A 429 -0.37 2.25 -34.07
CA VAL A 429 -1.48 1.30 -34.23
C VAL A 429 -2.79 2.02 -33.89
N GLU A 430 -3.82 1.76 -34.71
CA GLU A 430 -5.16 2.30 -34.51
C GLU A 430 -5.77 1.79 -33.18
N PRO A 431 -6.29 2.66 -32.30
CA PRO A 431 -6.79 2.28 -30.98
C PRO A 431 -7.89 1.20 -30.99
N LYS A 432 -8.69 1.16 -32.02
CA LYS A 432 -9.73 0.11 -32.18
C LYS A 432 -9.13 -1.30 -32.24
N ARG A 433 -7.89 -1.44 -32.67
CA ARG A 433 -7.20 -2.75 -32.72
C ARG A 433 -6.80 -3.24 -31.33
N PHE A 434 -6.74 -2.39 -30.31
CA PHE A 434 -6.53 -2.76 -28.92
C PHE A 434 -7.76 -3.32 -28.20
N GLN A 435 -8.92 -3.27 -28.85
CA GLN A 435 -10.23 -3.59 -28.24
C GLN A 435 -10.74 -4.99 -28.62
N LYS A 436 -10.01 -5.69 -29.49
CA LYS A 436 -10.31 -7.06 -29.93
C LYS A 436 -9.04 -7.83 -30.21
N PRO A 437 -9.04 -9.14 -30.05
CA PRO A 437 -7.89 -9.96 -30.41
C PRO A 437 -7.55 -9.79 -31.91
N PRO A 438 -6.25 -9.85 -32.29
CA PRO A 438 -5.86 -9.98 -33.68
C PRO A 438 -6.39 -11.30 -34.25
N GLU A 439 -6.38 -11.45 -35.59
CA GLU A 439 -6.68 -12.75 -36.21
C GLU A 439 -5.58 -13.78 -35.86
N ASP A 440 -5.94 -15.08 -35.94
CA ASP A 440 -5.07 -16.17 -35.47
C ASP A 440 -3.63 -16.04 -35.97
N GLY A 441 -2.69 -16.00 -35.02
CA GLY A 441 -1.26 -15.88 -35.27
C GLY A 441 -0.77 -14.49 -35.71
N GLU A 442 -1.65 -13.51 -35.87
CA GLU A 442 -1.28 -12.15 -36.22
C GLU A 442 -0.74 -11.37 -35.01
N LYS A 443 0.08 -10.35 -35.33
CA LYS A 443 0.54 -9.33 -34.40
C LYS A 443 -0.18 -8.00 -34.66
N LEU A 444 -0.31 -7.19 -33.63
CA LEU A 444 -0.83 -5.82 -33.82
C LEU A 444 0.10 -4.95 -34.68
N CYS A 445 1.41 -5.15 -34.56
CA CYS A 445 2.44 -4.62 -35.45
C CYS A 445 3.69 -5.52 -35.43
N ALA A 446 4.65 -5.28 -36.30
CA ALA A 446 5.84 -6.12 -36.48
C ALA A 446 6.67 -6.26 -35.19
N ASP A 447 6.82 -5.15 -34.44
CA ASP A 447 7.67 -5.07 -33.27
C ASP A 447 6.97 -5.50 -31.97
N TYR A 448 5.67 -5.79 -32.01
CA TYR A 448 4.91 -6.24 -30.85
C TYR A 448 4.72 -7.76 -30.88
N VAL A 449 4.62 -8.38 -29.71
CA VAL A 449 4.44 -9.83 -29.57
C VAL A 449 3.00 -10.23 -29.89
N ALA A 450 2.82 -11.48 -30.38
CA ALA A 450 1.49 -12.06 -30.48
C ALA A 450 0.93 -12.40 -29.09
N PRO A 451 -0.40 -12.44 -28.90
CA PRO A 451 -1.01 -12.92 -27.67
C PRO A 451 -0.50 -14.32 -27.28
N ILE A 452 -0.05 -14.47 -26.03
CA ILE A 452 0.52 -15.72 -25.52
C ILE A 452 -0.53 -16.77 -25.18
N VAL A 453 -1.79 -16.39 -25.12
CA VAL A 453 -2.94 -17.25 -24.86
C VAL A 453 -4.16 -16.76 -25.65
N ASP A 454 -5.14 -17.64 -25.86
CA ASP A 454 -6.49 -17.25 -26.29
C ASP A 454 -7.39 -17.05 -25.07
N HIS A 455 -7.77 -15.80 -24.80
CA HIS A 455 -8.62 -15.45 -23.67
C HIS A 455 -9.93 -16.23 -23.63
N ALA A 456 -10.56 -16.54 -24.78
CA ALA A 456 -11.83 -17.28 -24.80
C ALA A 456 -11.63 -18.72 -24.32
N ALA A 457 -10.57 -19.39 -24.78
CA ALA A 457 -10.21 -20.74 -24.35
C ALA A 457 -9.84 -20.77 -22.85
N GLU A 458 -8.99 -19.83 -22.39
CA GLU A 458 -8.56 -19.78 -20.98
C GLU A 458 -9.72 -19.44 -20.03
N ARG A 459 -10.68 -18.63 -20.48
CA ARG A 459 -11.91 -18.36 -19.73
C ARG A 459 -12.71 -19.65 -19.49
N GLU A 460 -12.90 -20.48 -20.49
CA GLU A 460 -13.62 -21.76 -20.36
C GLU A 460 -12.86 -22.73 -19.44
N GLU A 461 -11.54 -22.78 -19.57
CA GLU A 461 -10.68 -23.60 -18.69
C GLU A 461 -10.80 -23.13 -17.22
N THR A 462 -10.75 -21.80 -16.95
CA THR A 462 -10.97 -21.27 -15.61
C THR A 462 -12.32 -21.72 -15.04
N LEU A 463 -13.39 -21.58 -15.80
CA LEU A 463 -14.73 -22.00 -15.34
C LEU A 463 -14.78 -23.49 -15.04
N ALA A 464 -14.13 -24.31 -15.87
CA ALA A 464 -14.06 -25.75 -15.68
C ALA A 464 -13.29 -26.12 -14.40
N ARG A 465 -12.13 -25.49 -14.13
CA ARG A 465 -11.33 -25.71 -12.89
C ARG A 465 -12.11 -25.38 -11.64
N PHE A 466 -12.73 -24.20 -11.59
CA PHE A 466 -13.55 -23.79 -10.44
C PHE A 466 -14.76 -24.69 -10.22
N LYS A 467 -15.42 -25.15 -11.31
CA LYS A 467 -16.53 -26.10 -11.23
C LYS A 467 -16.08 -27.45 -10.71
N LYS A 468 -15.01 -28.02 -11.29
CA LYS A 468 -14.41 -29.31 -10.85
C LYS A 468 -14.07 -29.27 -9.37
N HIS A 469 -13.41 -28.20 -8.91
CA HIS A 469 -13.04 -28.04 -7.50
C HIS A 469 -14.27 -28.01 -6.56
N LYS A 470 -15.37 -27.42 -7.00
CA LYS A 470 -16.59 -27.33 -6.20
C LYS A 470 -17.39 -28.64 -6.16
N GLU A 471 -17.21 -29.52 -7.15
CA GLU A 471 -17.90 -30.81 -7.27
C GLU A 471 -17.13 -31.96 -6.62
N GLY A 472 -15.83 -31.80 -6.36
CA GLY A 472 -14.95 -32.77 -5.67
C GLY A 472 -14.79 -32.48 -4.20
#